data_54a571e7ffaa442007dc79ed148091e8
#
_entry.id   54a571e7ffaa442007dc79ed148091e8
#
_cell.length_a   1.000
_cell.length_b   1.000
_cell.length_c   1.000
_cell.angle_alpha   90.00
_cell.angle_beta   90.00
_cell.angle_gamma   90.00
#
_symmetry.space_group_name_H-M   'P 1'
#
loop_
_entity.id
_entity.type
_entity.pdbx_description
1 polymer ?
#
loop_
_entity_poly.entity_id
_entity_poly.type
_entity_poly.pdbx_seq_one_letter_code
_entity_poly.pdbx_strand_id
1 'polypeptide(L)'
;MKKLLLLVCAAVMSLSASAQAGDKALGAQLVFGSKTNSIGLGVKGQYYFTDQIRGEASFDYFFKNQGISMWDINANVHYLFDVADKFKVYPVAGLGYTNWSYTNDVIVIEENGNKRTTEFKGSNGRLAVNLGGGAEYALTDNVSVNAEAKWQIVNNYNQLVLGVGVAYKF
;
A
#
# COMPACT_ATOMS: atom_id res chain seq x y z
N MET A 1 14.69 -19.00 -6.91
CA MET A 1 13.92 -17.79 -6.61
C MET A 1 14.76 -16.53 -6.51
N LYS A 2 15.91 -16.50 -5.79
CA LYS A 2 16.80 -15.32 -5.70
C LYS A 2 17.34 -14.83 -7.07
N LYS A 3 17.66 -15.75 -8.00
CA LYS A 3 18.15 -15.40 -9.34
C LYS A 3 17.08 -14.76 -10.25
N LEU A 4 15.81 -15.14 -10.08
CA LEU A 4 14.70 -14.56 -10.82
C LEU A 4 14.43 -13.11 -10.36
N LEU A 5 14.52 -12.86 -9.06
CA LEU A 5 14.38 -11.51 -8.49
C LEU A 5 15.48 -10.56 -8.99
N LEU A 6 16.73 -11.05 -9.05
CA LEU A 6 17.86 -10.29 -9.60
C LEU A 6 17.71 -9.99 -11.09
N LEU A 7 17.16 -10.94 -11.88
CA LEU A 7 16.90 -10.75 -13.31
C LEU A 7 15.81 -9.71 -13.57
N VAL A 8 14.74 -9.72 -12.75
CA VAL A 8 13.67 -8.72 -12.80
C VAL A 8 14.22 -7.34 -12.41
N CYS A 9 15.05 -7.24 -11.37
CA CYS A 9 15.71 -5.99 -11.01
C CYS A 9 16.66 -5.48 -12.09
N ALA A 10 17.44 -6.37 -12.74
CA ALA A 10 18.37 -5.98 -13.80
C ALA A 10 17.64 -5.54 -15.07
N ALA A 11 16.50 -6.15 -15.42
CA ALA A 11 15.69 -5.75 -16.56
C ALA A 11 15.01 -4.38 -16.38
N VAL A 12 14.74 -3.98 -15.13
CA VAL A 12 14.14 -2.67 -14.82
C VAL A 12 15.17 -1.53 -14.87
N MET A 13 16.47 -1.82 -14.68
CA MET A 13 17.53 -0.79 -14.62
C MET A 13 18.02 -0.28 -16.00
N SER A 14 17.52 -0.80 -17.10
CA SER A 14 18.08 -0.50 -18.45
C SER A 14 17.37 0.61 -19.23
N LEU A 15 16.40 1.33 -18.64
CA LEU A 15 15.63 2.37 -19.33
C LEU A 15 15.75 3.71 -18.59
N SER A 16 16.50 4.63 -19.17
CA SER A 16 16.63 6.01 -18.70
C SER A 16 15.53 6.89 -19.32
N ALA A 17 14.77 7.61 -18.52
CA ALA A 17 13.85 8.65 -19.01
C ALA A 17 13.47 9.69 -17.94
N SER A 18 13.34 10.94 -18.37
CA SER A 18 12.63 12.02 -17.67
C SER A 18 11.14 11.67 -17.54
N ALA A 19 10.42 12.16 -16.51
CA ALA A 19 9.00 11.89 -16.36
C ALA A 19 8.21 12.46 -17.53
N GLN A 20 7.78 11.61 -18.43
CA GLN A 20 6.94 11.94 -19.56
C GLN A 20 5.67 11.08 -19.54
N ALA A 21 4.63 11.55 -20.20
CA ALA A 21 3.43 10.77 -20.42
C ALA A 21 3.79 9.40 -21.02
N GLY A 22 3.30 8.33 -20.40
CA GLY A 22 3.63 6.95 -20.77
C GLY A 22 4.63 6.25 -19.86
N ASP A 23 5.32 6.97 -18.96
CA ASP A 23 6.26 6.39 -18.00
C ASP A 23 5.54 5.45 -17.02
N LYS A 24 6.29 4.48 -16.55
CA LYS A 24 5.85 3.51 -15.55
C LYS A 24 6.81 3.53 -14.37
N ALA A 25 6.28 3.28 -13.19
CA ALA A 25 7.12 3.09 -12.02
C ALA A 25 6.64 1.90 -11.20
N LEU A 26 7.58 1.24 -10.56
CA LEU A 26 7.34 0.20 -9.56
C LEU A 26 7.93 0.66 -8.23
N GLY A 27 7.20 0.41 -7.16
CA GLY A 27 7.63 0.85 -5.84
C GLY A 27 7.31 -0.15 -4.74
N ALA A 28 7.96 0.08 -3.61
CA ALA A 28 7.67 -0.59 -2.35
C ALA A 28 7.41 0.47 -1.29
N GLN A 29 6.59 0.13 -0.31
CA GLN A 29 6.21 1.06 0.75
C GLN A 29 6.06 0.36 2.10
N LEU A 30 6.37 1.10 3.16
CA LEU A 30 5.96 0.81 4.53
C LEU A 30 4.65 1.54 4.77
N VAL A 31 3.67 0.85 5.32
CA VAL A 31 2.36 1.44 5.63
C VAL A 31 2.01 1.26 7.10
N PHE A 32 1.22 2.18 7.62
CA PHE A 32 0.65 2.10 8.96
C PHE A 32 -0.85 2.34 8.90
N GLY A 33 -1.63 1.41 9.43
CA GLY A 33 -3.08 1.50 9.52
C GLY A 33 -3.53 1.89 10.91
N SER A 34 -4.19 3.04 11.07
CA SER A 34 -4.59 3.55 12.38
C SER A 34 -5.65 2.69 13.07
N LYS A 35 -6.51 2.01 12.33
CA LYS A 35 -7.60 1.22 12.90
C LYS A 35 -7.12 -0.13 13.44
N THR A 36 -6.21 -0.77 12.74
CA THR A 36 -5.57 -2.02 13.16
C THR A 36 -4.35 -1.77 14.06
N ASN A 37 -3.92 -0.49 14.15
CA ASN A 37 -2.70 -0.08 14.84
C ASN A 37 -1.51 -0.96 14.45
N SER A 38 -1.38 -1.24 13.16
CA SER A 38 -0.39 -2.17 12.64
C SER A 38 0.43 -1.55 11.51
N ILE A 39 1.69 -1.94 11.46
CA ILE A 39 2.61 -1.66 10.37
C ILE A 39 2.41 -2.73 9.30
N GLY A 40 2.66 -2.38 8.06
CA GLY A 40 2.58 -3.28 6.92
C GLY A 40 3.63 -2.99 5.86
N LEU A 41 3.67 -3.87 4.89
CA LEU A 41 4.49 -3.74 3.68
C LEU A 41 3.58 -3.74 2.46
N GLY A 42 3.90 -2.90 1.50
CA GLY A 42 3.17 -2.82 0.25
C GLY A 42 4.07 -2.74 -0.97
N VAL A 43 3.46 -3.06 -2.09
CA VAL A 43 4.03 -2.85 -3.42
C VAL A 43 3.07 -2.00 -4.23
N LYS A 44 3.61 -1.18 -5.14
CA LYS A 44 2.80 -0.31 -5.99
C LYS A 44 3.34 -0.22 -7.40
N GLY A 45 2.43 -0.17 -8.35
CA GLY A 45 2.70 0.13 -9.73
C GLY A 45 2.06 1.46 -10.09
N GLN A 46 2.79 2.28 -10.84
CA GLN A 46 2.33 3.60 -11.25
C GLN A 46 2.44 3.75 -12.77
N TYR A 47 1.50 4.48 -13.34
CA TYR A 47 1.48 4.83 -14.74
C TYR A 47 1.17 6.31 -14.91
N TYR A 48 2.01 7.03 -15.64
CA TYR A 48 1.85 8.46 -15.90
C TYR A 48 1.04 8.66 -17.19
N PHE A 49 -0.24 9.01 -17.04
CA PHE A 49 -1.11 9.33 -18.18
C PHE A 49 -0.72 10.64 -18.82
N THR A 50 -0.30 11.59 -18.02
CA THR A 50 0.28 12.88 -18.40
C THR A 50 1.38 13.21 -17.39
N ASP A 51 2.13 14.30 -17.61
CA ASP A 51 3.14 14.77 -16.65
C ASP A 51 2.56 15.10 -15.28
N GLN A 52 1.25 15.39 -15.22
CA GLN A 52 0.52 15.78 -14.01
C GLN A 52 -0.41 14.70 -13.47
N ILE A 53 -0.90 13.79 -14.31
CA ILE A 53 -1.88 12.77 -13.91
C ILE A 53 -1.22 11.41 -13.88
N ARG A 54 -1.21 10.80 -12.68
CA ARG A 54 -0.65 9.48 -12.43
C ARG A 54 -1.72 8.56 -11.85
N GLY A 55 -1.87 7.37 -12.42
CA GLY A 55 -2.61 6.27 -11.82
C GLY A 55 -1.67 5.40 -10.98
N GLU A 56 -2.17 4.90 -9.87
CA GLU A 56 -1.46 3.99 -9.00
C GLU A 56 -2.34 2.79 -8.66
N ALA A 57 -1.77 1.58 -8.75
CA ALA A 57 -2.33 0.37 -8.18
C ALA A 57 -1.40 -0.11 -7.07
N SER A 58 -1.92 -0.40 -5.88
CA SER A 58 -1.13 -0.92 -4.76
C SER A 58 -1.77 -2.14 -4.12
N PHE A 59 -0.92 -2.97 -3.53
CA PHE A 59 -1.27 -4.04 -2.62
C PHE A 59 -0.50 -3.84 -1.33
N ASP A 60 -1.22 -3.76 -0.20
CA ASP A 60 -0.63 -3.55 1.12
C ASP A 60 -1.05 -4.69 2.05
N TYR A 61 -0.09 -5.25 2.80
CA TYR A 61 -0.31 -6.25 3.82
C TYR A 61 0.11 -5.71 5.18
N PHE A 62 -0.85 -5.62 6.10
CA PHE A 62 -0.64 -5.15 7.47
C PHE A 62 -0.43 -6.35 8.39
N PHE A 63 0.66 -6.33 9.12
CA PHE A 63 1.03 -7.43 10.01
C PHE A 63 0.02 -7.60 11.13
N LYS A 64 -0.08 -8.84 11.61
CA LYS A 64 -1.01 -9.19 12.66
C LYS A 64 -0.71 -8.40 13.93
N ASN A 65 -1.69 -7.67 14.42
CA ASN A 65 -1.66 -6.97 15.71
C ASN A 65 -2.94 -7.31 16.48
N GLN A 66 -2.80 -7.70 17.76
CA GLN A 66 -3.91 -8.08 18.64
C GLN A 66 -4.92 -9.08 18.01
N GLY A 67 -4.40 -10.06 17.26
CA GLY A 67 -5.24 -11.06 16.61
C GLY A 67 -5.81 -10.67 15.25
N ILE A 68 -5.64 -9.42 14.80
CA ILE A 68 -6.17 -8.89 13.55
C ILE A 68 -5.02 -8.69 12.55
N SER A 69 -5.17 -9.22 11.36
CA SER A 69 -4.36 -8.89 10.19
C SER A 69 -5.25 -8.30 9.10
N MET A 70 -4.66 -7.49 8.22
CA MET A 70 -5.39 -6.83 7.15
C MET A 70 -4.56 -6.84 5.87
N TRP A 71 -5.23 -6.91 4.74
CA TRP A 71 -4.63 -6.58 3.46
C TRP A 71 -5.61 -5.72 2.64
N ASP A 72 -5.06 -4.91 1.76
CA ASP A 72 -5.88 -4.16 0.82
C ASP A 72 -5.26 -4.10 -0.58
N ILE A 73 -6.13 -3.85 -1.55
CA ILE A 73 -5.78 -3.53 -2.92
C ILE A 73 -6.41 -2.18 -3.22
N ASN A 74 -5.63 -1.26 -3.78
CA ASN A 74 -6.10 0.07 -4.09
C ASN A 74 -5.81 0.43 -5.55
N ALA A 75 -6.72 1.22 -6.12
CA ALA A 75 -6.55 1.91 -7.40
C ALA A 75 -6.80 3.40 -7.16
N ASN A 76 -5.76 4.21 -7.28
CA ASN A 76 -5.77 5.64 -6.96
C ASN A 76 -5.37 6.46 -8.20
N VAL A 77 -5.82 7.70 -8.22
CA VAL A 77 -5.37 8.73 -9.16
C VAL A 77 -4.73 9.85 -8.34
N HIS A 78 -3.58 10.32 -8.80
CA HIS A 78 -2.82 11.42 -8.24
C HIS A 78 -2.76 12.56 -9.25
N TYR A 79 -2.88 13.79 -8.76
CA TYR A 79 -2.60 14.97 -9.55
C TYR A 79 -1.35 15.65 -9.02
N LEU A 80 -0.28 15.62 -9.79
CA LEU A 80 1.06 16.05 -9.38
C LEU A 80 1.22 17.55 -9.58
N PHE A 81 1.60 18.26 -8.50
CA PHE A 81 1.98 19.67 -8.52
C PHE A 81 3.47 19.78 -8.25
N ASP A 82 4.19 20.39 -9.17
CA ASP A 82 5.60 20.73 -8.99
C ASP A 82 5.68 21.97 -8.08
N VAL A 83 6.16 21.79 -6.86
CA VAL A 83 6.28 22.86 -5.86
C VAL A 83 7.70 23.44 -5.84
N ALA A 84 8.69 22.59 -6.08
CA ALA A 84 10.09 22.96 -6.19
C ALA A 84 10.82 21.98 -7.12
N ASP A 85 12.05 22.31 -7.46
CA ASP A 85 12.91 21.39 -8.19
C ASP A 85 12.99 20.05 -7.45
N LYS A 86 12.66 18.94 -8.14
CA LYS A 86 12.61 17.57 -7.58
C LYS A 86 11.54 17.29 -6.51
N PHE A 87 10.72 18.27 -6.14
CA PHE A 87 9.72 18.11 -5.10
C PHE A 87 8.30 18.32 -5.64
N LYS A 88 7.47 17.30 -5.50
CA LYS A 88 6.07 17.30 -5.93
C LYS A 88 5.16 17.03 -4.74
N VAL A 89 3.98 17.64 -4.75
CA VAL A 89 2.88 17.28 -3.84
C VAL A 89 1.68 16.84 -4.68
N TYR A 90 0.84 16.00 -4.11
CA TYR A 90 -0.30 15.49 -4.85
C TYR A 90 -1.48 15.13 -3.94
N PRO A 91 -2.71 15.49 -4.31
CA PRO A 91 -3.90 14.86 -3.79
C PRO A 91 -4.02 13.43 -4.34
N VAL A 92 -4.65 12.59 -3.54
CA VAL A 92 -4.96 11.19 -3.83
C VAL A 92 -6.46 11.01 -3.77
N ALA A 93 -7.05 10.42 -4.80
CA ALA A 93 -8.42 9.96 -4.80
C ALA A 93 -8.50 8.58 -5.46
N GLY A 94 -9.29 7.67 -4.90
CA GLY A 94 -9.38 6.34 -5.48
C GLY A 94 -10.35 5.41 -4.78
N LEU A 95 -10.29 4.16 -5.20
CA LEU A 95 -11.08 3.07 -4.67
C LEU A 95 -10.15 1.98 -4.15
N GLY A 96 -10.61 1.27 -3.14
CA GLY A 96 -9.90 0.13 -2.58
C GLY A 96 -10.84 -1.01 -2.22
N TYR A 97 -10.24 -2.15 -2.00
CA TYR A 97 -10.88 -3.29 -1.36
C TYR A 97 -9.99 -3.73 -0.20
N THR A 98 -10.56 -3.72 1.00
CA THR A 98 -9.85 -4.04 2.23
C THR A 98 -10.45 -5.28 2.85
N ASN A 99 -9.60 -6.21 3.30
CA ASN A 99 -10.01 -7.42 3.97
C ASN A 99 -9.33 -7.55 5.34
N TRP A 100 -10.12 -7.75 6.37
CA TRP A 100 -9.65 -8.02 7.74
C TRP A 100 -9.84 -9.48 8.07
N SER A 101 -8.81 -10.09 8.63
CA SER A 101 -8.85 -11.45 9.17
C SER A 101 -8.61 -11.38 10.67
N TYR A 102 -9.48 -12.01 11.44
CA TYR A 102 -9.34 -12.13 12.89
C TYR A 102 -9.25 -13.59 13.29
N THR A 103 -8.35 -13.84 14.22
CA THR A 103 -8.17 -15.16 14.84
C THR A 103 -8.44 -15.00 16.32
N ASN A 104 -9.47 -15.67 16.83
CA ASN A 104 -9.77 -15.75 18.23
C ASN A 104 -9.46 -17.18 18.71
N ASP A 105 -8.60 -17.27 19.71
CA ASP A 105 -8.30 -18.53 20.39
C ASP A 105 -9.34 -18.74 21.48
N VAL A 106 -10.20 -19.73 21.34
CA VAL A 106 -11.15 -20.13 22.38
C VAL A 106 -10.65 -21.39 23.05
N ILE A 107 -10.41 -21.30 24.34
CA ILE A 107 -10.08 -22.46 25.18
C ILE A 107 -11.38 -23.18 25.50
N VAL A 108 -11.58 -24.34 24.91
CA VAL A 108 -12.69 -25.24 25.25
C VAL A 108 -12.17 -26.21 26.30
N ILE A 109 -12.81 -26.24 27.47
CA ILE A 109 -12.53 -27.22 28.49
C ILE A 109 -13.48 -28.40 28.25
N GLU A 110 -12.93 -29.54 27.87
CA GLU A 110 -13.72 -30.78 27.73
C GLU A 110 -14.07 -31.36 29.12
N GLU A 111 -15.14 -32.12 29.19
CA GLU A 111 -15.72 -32.71 30.42
C GLU A 111 -14.73 -33.55 31.25
N ASN A 112 -13.62 -33.96 30.63
CA ASN A 112 -12.50 -34.68 31.26
C ASN A 112 -11.37 -33.79 31.79
N GLY A 113 -11.54 -32.46 31.82
CA GLY A 113 -10.53 -31.51 32.32
C GLY A 113 -9.40 -31.22 31.34
N ASN A 114 -9.40 -31.80 30.13
CA ASN A 114 -8.44 -31.51 29.09
C ASN A 114 -8.76 -30.17 28.43
N LYS A 115 -7.75 -29.28 28.35
CA LYS A 115 -7.84 -28.01 27.65
C LYS A 115 -7.58 -28.21 26.16
N ARG A 116 -8.57 -27.96 25.33
CA ARG A 116 -8.42 -27.92 23.87
C ARG A 116 -8.56 -26.48 23.40
N THR A 117 -7.56 -25.98 22.69
CA THR A 117 -7.64 -24.66 22.06
C THR A 117 -8.23 -24.80 20.66
N THR A 118 -9.39 -24.19 20.44
CA THR A 118 -10.02 -24.14 19.11
C THR A 118 -9.85 -22.74 18.56
N GLU A 119 -9.22 -22.62 17.39
CA GLU A 119 -9.06 -21.35 16.68
C GLU A 119 -10.32 -21.06 15.85
N PHE A 120 -10.98 -19.95 16.13
CA PHE A 120 -12.01 -19.41 15.25
C PHE A 120 -11.41 -18.33 14.36
N LYS A 121 -11.42 -18.57 13.05
CA LYS A 121 -10.96 -17.62 12.02
C LYS A 121 -12.16 -17.02 11.31
N GLY A 122 -12.20 -15.69 11.23
CA GLY A 122 -13.17 -14.95 10.45
C GLY A 122 -12.48 -13.96 9.55
N SER A 123 -13.07 -13.67 8.39
CA SER A 123 -12.61 -12.59 7.53
C SER A 123 -13.79 -11.77 7.02
N ASN A 124 -13.55 -10.49 6.80
CA ASN A 124 -14.56 -9.56 6.30
C ASN A 124 -13.91 -8.58 5.32
N GLY A 125 -14.39 -8.61 4.08
CA GLY A 125 -13.91 -7.72 3.03
C GLY A 125 -14.91 -6.64 2.68
N ARG A 126 -14.44 -5.42 2.40
CA ARG A 126 -15.29 -4.26 2.06
C ARG A 126 -14.61 -3.36 1.04
N LEU A 127 -15.44 -2.70 0.26
CA LEU A 127 -14.99 -1.61 -0.60
C LEU A 127 -14.67 -0.38 0.22
N ALA A 128 -13.67 0.36 -0.21
CA ALA A 128 -13.18 1.58 0.38
C ALA A 128 -13.13 2.70 -0.65
N VAL A 129 -13.33 3.92 -0.20
CA VAL A 129 -12.99 5.13 -0.95
C VAL A 129 -11.76 5.74 -0.31
N ASN A 130 -10.75 6.02 -1.10
CA ASN A 130 -9.50 6.62 -0.67
C ASN A 130 -9.48 8.10 -1.00
N LEU A 131 -9.23 8.95 -0.01
CA LEU A 131 -9.00 10.38 -0.17
C LEU A 131 -7.79 10.78 0.65
N GLY A 132 -6.89 11.56 0.08
CA GLY A 132 -5.69 11.92 0.80
C GLY A 132 -4.76 12.82 0.02
N GLY A 133 -3.49 12.78 0.40
CA GLY A 133 -2.44 13.50 -0.28
C GLY A 133 -1.08 12.94 0.06
N GLY A 134 -0.11 13.30 -0.75
CA GLY A 134 1.26 12.88 -0.57
C GLY A 134 2.25 13.91 -1.08
N ALA A 135 3.50 13.64 -0.76
CA ALA A 135 4.65 14.37 -1.25
C ALA A 135 5.68 13.38 -1.78
N GLU A 136 6.36 13.79 -2.84
CA GLU A 136 7.38 12.98 -3.52
C GLU A 136 8.63 13.83 -3.75
N TYR A 137 9.78 13.24 -3.50
CA TYR A 137 11.07 13.84 -3.77
C TYR A 137 11.88 12.93 -4.70
N ALA A 138 12.30 13.47 -5.85
CA ALA A 138 13.15 12.76 -6.80
C ALA A 138 14.60 12.76 -6.29
N LEU A 139 15.09 11.58 -5.90
CA LEU A 139 16.49 11.39 -5.52
C LEU A 139 17.40 11.41 -6.76
N THR A 140 16.94 10.75 -7.83
CA THR A 140 17.57 10.71 -9.16
C THR A 140 16.48 10.85 -10.21
N ASP A 141 16.84 10.84 -11.49
CA ASP A 141 15.88 10.89 -12.60
C ASP A 141 14.91 9.70 -12.60
N ASN A 142 15.33 8.58 -12.02
CA ASN A 142 14.54 7.34 -12.00
C ASN A 142 14.06 6.92 -10.60
N VAL A 143 14.64 7.45 -9.53
CA VAL A 143 14.31 7.03 -8.16
C VAL A 143 13.68 8.17 -7.40
N SER A 144 12.52 7.93 -6.83
CA SER A 144 11.85 8.86 -5.93
C SER A 144 11.51 8.20 -4.59
N VAL A 145 11.45 9.04 -3.56
CA VAL A 145 10.88 8.68 -2.25
C VAL A 145 9.59 9.45 -2.06
N ASN A 146 8.63 8.84 -1.42
CA ASN A 146 7.35 9.48 -1.17
C ASN A 146 6.85 9.24 0.26
N ALA A 147 6.04 10.17 0.73
CA ALA A 147 5.23 10.03 1.94
C ALA A 147 3.78 10.34 1.59
N GLU A 148 2.86 9.55 2.09
CA GLU A 148 1.43 9.63 1.76
C GLU A 148 0.58 9.46 3.01
N ALA A 149 -0.49 10.24 3.10
CA ALA A 149 -1.53 10.10 4.09
C ALA A 149 -2.87 10.01 3.40
N LYS A 150 -3.57 8.89 3.53
CA LYS A 150 -4.89 8.68 2.94
C LYS A 150 -5.91 8.27 3.98
N TRP A 151 -7.07 8.90 3.92
CA TRP A 151 -8.25 8.50 4.65
C TRP A 151 -8.99 7.45 3.85
N GLN A 152 -9.08 6.27 4.38
CA GLN A 152 -9.78 5.14 3.78
C GLN A 152 -11.17 5.06 4.39
N ILE A 153 -12.18 5.46 3.60
CA ILE A 153 -13.59 5.48 3.99
C ILE A 153 -14.17 4.11 3.66
N VAL A 154 -14.46 3.35 4.72
CA VAL A 154 -15.04 2.01 4.63
C VAL A 154 -16.30 2.00 5.48
N ASN A 155 -17.37 1.42 5.00
CA ASN A 155 -18.62 1.35 5.76
C ASN A 155 -18.38 0.74 7.15
N ASN A 156 -18.64 1.53 8.22
CA ASN A 156 -18.42 1.24 9.62
C ASN A 156 -16.95 0.99 10.03
N TYR A 157 -15.96 1.34 9.19
CA TYR A 157 -14.55 1.02 9.48
C TYR A 157 -13.53 2.00 8.88
N ASN A 158 -13.79 3.29 9.01
CA ASN A 158 -12.89 4.32 8.50
C ASN A 158 -11.52 4.25 9.19
N GLN A 159 -10.45 4.47 8.42
CA GLN A 159 -9.09 4.52 8.94
C GLN A 159 -8.22 5.54 8.23
N LEU A 160 -7.20 6.02 8.94
CA LEU A 160 -6.08 6.73 8.36
C LEU A 160 -4.99 5.71 8.02
N VAL A 161 -4.51 5.75 6.80
CA VAL A 161 -3.35 4.98 6.34
C VAL A 161 -2.23 5.96 6.04
N LEU A 162 -1.10 5.78 6.71
CA LEU A 162 0.14 6.51 6.45
C LEU A 162 1.09 5.59 5.71
N GLY A 163 1.78 6.10 4.69
CA GLY A 163 2.74 5.36 3.90
C GLY A 163 4.02 6.14 3.66
N VAL A 164 5.14 5.45 3.65
CA VAL A 164 6.41 5.97 3.13
C VAL A 164 6.97 4.93 2.17
N GLY A 165 7.47 5.38 1.03
CA GLY A 165 7.86 4.45 -0.02
C GLY A 165 8.97 4.98 -0.91
N VAL A 166 9.46 4.07 -1.74
CA VAL A 166 10.39 4.33 -2.81
C VAL A 166 9.81 3.80 -4.11
N ALA A 167 9.97 4.53 -5.19
CA ALA A 167 9.56 4.10 -6.52
C ALA A 167 10.71 4.25 -7.50
N TYR A 168 10.80 3.31 -8.43
CA TYR A 168 11.71 3.32 -9.56
C TYR A 168 10.91 3.46 -10.85
N LYS A 169 11.22 4.50 -11.61
CA LYS A 169 10.59 4.87 -12.87
C LYS A 169 11.42 4.33 -14.05
N PHE A 170 10.77 3.82 -15.07
CA PHE A 170 11.35 3.23 -16.26
C PHE A 170 10.51 3.47 -17.50
#